data_a1c55e1ad24014f0933b4078628547cb
#
_entry.id   a1c55e1ad24014f0933b4078628547cb
#
_cell.length_a   1.000
_cell.length_b   1.000
_cell.length_c   1.000
_cell.angle_alpha   90.00
_cell.angle_beta   90.00
_cell.angle_gamma   90.00
#
_symmetry.space_group_name_H-M   'P 1'
#
loop_
_entity.id
_entity.type
_entity.pdbx_description
1 polymer ?
#
loop_
_entity_poly.entity_id
_entity_poly.type
_entity_poly.pdbx_seq_one_letter_code
_entity_poly.pdbx_strand_id
1 'polypeptide(L)' 'MVKMGALKDPRQDNAAGDVLAAFETAHGNGLPSVDCYRAAVEAWRRAHPDHTAPYAARQAVSIVLDAKTSLRVEEV' A
#
# COMPACT_ATOMS: atom_id res chain seq x y z
N MET A 1 -14.34 11.95 20.39
CA MET A 1 -14.02 11.82 20.05
C MET A 1 -13.38 11.89 19.43
N VAL A 2 -13.16 11.83 19.25
CA VAL A 2 -12.60 11.76 18.75
C VAL A 2 -12.05 11.84 17.98
N LYS A 3 -11.65 12.15 17.64
CA LYS A 3 -11.21 12.32 16.85
C LYS A 3 -10.24 11.85 16.39
N MET A 4 -10.05 11.42 16.35
CA MET A 4 -9.16 10.68 15.87
C MET A 4 -9.03 10.72 14.46
N GLY A 5 -9.60 11.47 13.75
CA GLY A 5 -9.54 11.59 12.33
C GLY A 5 -8.16 11.88 11.79
N ALA A 6 -7.31 12.44 12.61
CA ALA A 6 -5.97 12.80 12.17
C ALA A 6 -5.10 11.59 11.89
N LEU A 7 -5.44 10.45 12.48
CA LEU A 7 -4.60 9.27 12.36
C LEU A 7 -5.28 8.22 11.52
N LYS A 8 -5.47 8.55 10.27
CA LYS A 8 -6.13 7.64 9.35
C LYS A 8 -5.26 6.43 9.07
N ASP A 9 -5.85 5.27 9.19
CA ASP A 9 -5.19 4.02 8.86
C ASP A 9 -5.03 3.92 7.36
N PRO A 10 -3.80 3.78 6.84
CA PRO A 10 -3.61 3.70 5.39
C PRO A 10 -4.38 2.55 4.75
N ARG A 11 -4.65 1.50 5.49
CA ARG A 11 -5.40 0.36 4.94
C ARG A 11 -6.84 0.71 4.66
N GLN A 12 -7.35 1.78 5.27
CA GLN A 12 -8.71 2.23 5.07
C GLN A 12 -8.80 3.37 4.08
N ASP A 13 -7.66 3.80 3.54
CA ASP A 13 -7.64 4.84 2.52
C ASP A 13 -8.13 4.26 1.21
N ASN A 14 -8.81 5.10 0.42
CA ASN A 14 -9.29 4.67 -0.88
C ASN A 14 -8.18 4.20 -1.79
N ALA A 15 -6.97 4.72 -1.58
CA ALA A 15 -5.82 4.33 -2.40
C ALA A 15 -5.33 2.93 -2.09
N ALA A 16 -5.75 2.33 -0.96
CA ALA A 16 -5.24 1.02 -0.59
C ALA A 16 -5.50 -0.02 -1.66
N GLY A 17 -6.70 -0.01 -2.24
CA GLY A 17 -7.02 -0.94 -3.30
C GLY A 17 -6.14 -0.77 -4.52
N ASP A 18 -5.86 0.47 -4.90
CA ASP A 18 -5.00 0.75 -6.03
C ASP A 18 -3.57 0.33 -5.76
N VAL A 19 -3.10 0.54 -4.53
CA VAL A 19 -1.76 0.14 -4.14
C VAL A 19 -1.61 -1.37 -4.25
N LEU A 20 -2.56 -2.12 -3.73
CA LEU A 20 -2.51 -3.57 -3.79
C LEU A 20 -2.63 -4.07 -5.22
N ALA A 21 -3.49 -3.47 -6.02
CA ALA A 21 -3.64 -3.86 -7.41
C ALA A 21 -2.35 -3.63 -8.19
N ALA A 22 -1.68 -2.50 -7.94
CA ALA A 22 -0.43 -2.20 -8.62
C ALA A 22 0.65 -3.21 -8.23
N PHE A 23 0.73 -3.56 -6.95
CA PHE A 23 1.70 -4.55 -6.49
C PHE A 23 1.41 -5.91 -7.15
N GLU A 24 0.15 -6.33 -7.13
CA GLU A 24 -0.22 -7.62 -7.67
C GLU A 24 0.04 -7.71 -9.16
N THR A 25 -0.24 -6.64 -9.88
CA THR A 25 0.02 -6.60 -11.32
C THR A 25 1.50 -6.77 -11.61
N ALA A 26 2.34 -6.02 -10.88
CA ALA A 26 3.79 -6.12 -11.08
C ALA A 26 4.29 -7.52 -10.73
N HIS A 27 3.78 -8.08 -9.65
CA HIS A 27 4.16 -9.42 -9.22
C HIS A 27 3.76 -10.46 -10.27
N GLY A 28 2.55 -10.32 -10.80
CA GLY A 28 2.06 -11.23 -11.83
C GLY A 28 2.85 -11.15 -13.12
N ASN A 29 3.50 -10.02 -13.38
CA ASN A 29 4.37 -9.86 -14.54
C ASN A 29 5.77 -10.35 -14.30
N GLY A 30 6.04 -10.90 -13.12
CA GLY A 30 7.35 -11.47 -12.83
C GLY A 30 8.40 -10.46 -12.43
N LEU A 31 8.00 -9.25 -12.04
CA LEU A 31 8.97 -8.24 -11.66
C LEU A 31 9.55 -8.54 -10.27
N PRO A 32 10.81 -8.11 -10.04
CA PRO A 32 11.40 -8.28 -8.71
C PRO A 32 10.64 -7.52 -7.65
N SER A 33 10.80 -7.94 -6.39
CA SER A 33 10.07 -7.35 -5.28
C SER A 33 10.23 -5.83 -5.21
N VAL A 34 11.46 -5.34 -5.45
CA VAL A 34 11.69 -3.90 -5.37
C VAL A 34 10.83 -3.15 -6.37
N ASP A 35 10.64 -3.72 -7.56
CA ASP A 35 9.82 -3.07 -8.57
C ASP A 35 8.34 -3.16 -8.22
N CYS A 36 7.93 -4.26 -7.59
CA CYS A 36 6.55 -4.39 -7.13
C CYS A 36 6.23 -3.32 -6.09
N TYR A 37 7.12 -3.11 -5.13
CA TYR A 37 6.92 -2.08 -4.13
C TYR A 37 6.96 -0.69 -4.73
N ARG A 38 7.82 -0.48 -5.73
CA ARG A 38 7.87 0.80 -6.42
C ARG A 38 6.54 1.10 -7.10
N ALA A 39 5.95 0.10 -7.75
CA ALA A 39 4.65 0.27 -8.37
C ALA A 39 3.58 0.63 -7.33
N ALA A 40 3.65 -0.01 -6.18
CA ALA A 40 2.71 0.28 -5.09
C ALA A 40 2.86 1.73 -4.60
N VAL A 41 4.11 2.18 -4.45
CA VAL A 41 4.37 3.55 -4.00
C VAL A 41 3.84 4.56 -5.01
N GLU A 42 4.03 4.29 -6.29
CA GLU A 42 3.54 5.19 -7.32
C GLU A 42 2.03 5.26 -7.32
N ALA A 43 1.37 4.14 -7.07
CA ALA A 43 -0.08 4.14 -6.99
C ALA A 43 -0.57 5.01 -5.83
N TRP A 44 0.10 4.91 -4.68
CA TRP A 44 -0.24 5.77 -3.55
C TRP A 44 -0.04 7.24 -3.89
N ARG A 45 1.09 7.56 -4.52
CA ARG A 45 1.40 8.95 -4.86
C ARG A 45 0.45 9.53 -5.89
N ARG A 46 -0.08 8.68 -6.76
CA ARG A 46 -1.07 9.14 -7.72
C ARG A 46 -2.34 9.61 -7.02
N ALA A 47 -2.72 8.92 -5.96
CA ALA A 47 -3.89 9.27 -5.18
C ALA A 47 -3.61 10.45 -4.23
N HIS A 48 -2.36 10.59 -3.80
CA HIS A 48 -1.96 11.61 -2.84
C HIS A 48 -0.72 12.35 -3.35
N PRO A 49 -0.88 13.17 -4.39
CA PRO A 49 0.30 13.79 -5.04
C PRO A 49 1.05 14.77 -4.14
N ASP A 50 0.43 15.24 -3.07
CA ASP A 50 1.09 16.18 -2.16
C ASP A 50 1.88 15.47 -1.05
N HIS A 51 1.82 14.14 -0.99
CA HIS A 51 2.62 13.41 -0.01
C HIS A 51 4.06 13.28 -0.49
N THR A 52 5.01 13.36 0.45
CA THR A 52 6.41 13.18 0.09
C THR A 52 6.67 11.73 -0.30
N ALA A 53 7.75 11.52 -1.06
CA ALA A 53 8.10 10.18 -1.48
C ALA A 53 8.36 9.23 -0.30
N PRO A 54 9.13 9.64 0.74
CA PRO A 54 9.34 8.74 1.87
C PRO A 54 8.05 8.40 2.61
N TYR A 55 7.15 9.37 2.75
CA TYR A 55 5.89 9.11 3.42
C TYR A 55 5.04 8.14 2.59
N ALA A 56 4.98 8.38 1.29
CA ALA A 56 4.21 7.51 0.39
C ALA A 56 4.74 6.08 0.43
N ALA A 57 6.07 5.93 0.44
CA ALA A 57 6.68 4.62 0.49
C ALA A 57 6.29 3.88 1.77
N ARG A 58 6.31 4.60 2.89
CA ARG A 58 5.96 3.98 4.17
C ARG A 58 4.52 3.50 4.16
N GLN A 59 3.62 4.32 3.62
CA GLN A 59 2.21 3.95 3.59
C GLN A 59 1.97 2.76 2.67
N ALA A 60 2.55 2.79 1.48
CA ALA A 60 2.35 1.72 0.51
C ALA A 60 2.90 0.39 1.03
N VAL A 61 4.09 0.41 1.61
CA VAL A 61 4.68 -0.81 2.14
C VAL A 61 3.82 -1.37 3.27
N SER A 62 3.31 -0.49 4.12
CA SER A 62 2.45 -0.92 5.22
C SER A 62 1.21 -1.64 4.69
N ILE A 63 0.60 -1.12 3.64
CA ILE A 63 -0.58 -1.73 3.05
C ILE A 63 -0.26 -3.12 2.51
N VAL A 64 0.85 -3.23 1.77
CA VAL A 64 1.22 -4.51 1.18
C VAL A 64 1.54 -5.54 2.25
N LEU A 65 2.31 -5.14 3.26
CA LEU A 65 2.69 -6.07 4.33
C LEU A 65 1.49 -6.52 5.13
N ASP A 66 0.55 -5.62 5.38
CA ASP A 66 -0.64 -5.98 6.12
C ASP A 66 -1.48 -6.99 5.34
N ALA A 67 -1.59 -6.81 4.04
CA ALA A 67 -2.35 -7.75 3.22
C ALA A 67 -1.71 -9.13 3.23
N LYS A 68 -0.39 -9.19 3.15
CA LYS A 68 0.32 -10.47 3.18
C LYS A 68 0.16 -11.16 4.52
N THR A 69 0.21 -10.39 5.59
CA THR A 69 0.07 -10.95 6.92
C THR A 69 -1.33 -11.52 7.12
N SER A 70 -2.33 -10.81 6.63
CA SER A 70 -3.71 -11.28 6.76
C SER A 70 -3.91 -12.60 6.04
N LEU A 71 -3.35 -12.73 4.84
CA LEU A 71 -3.47 -13.98 4.09
C LEU A 71 -2.79 -15.12 4.83
N ARG A 72 -1.62 -14.84 5.42
CA ARG A 72 -0.88 -15.86 6.14
C ARG A 72 -1.66 -16.33 7.35
N VAL A 73 -2.27 -15.42 8.06
CA VAL A 73 -3.05 -15.75 9.24
C VAL A 73 -4.23 -16.66 8.87
N GLU A 74 -4.84 -16.38 7.74
CA GLU A 74 -5.99 -17.16 7.32
C GLU A 74 -5.63 -18.59 6.97
N GLU A 75 -4.39 -18.81 6.60
CA GLU A 75 -3.96 -20.17 6.25
C GLU A 75 -3.72 -21.02 7.46
N VAL A 76 -3.59 -20.40 8.59
CA VAL A 76 -3.40 -21.14 9.82
C VAL A 76 -4.73 -21.61 10.38
#